data_472bfa661a32da8400f84374687ccfcb
#
_entry.id   472bfa661a32da8400f84374687ccfcb
#
_cell.length_a   1.000
_cell.length_b   1.000
_cell.length_c   1.000
_cell.angle_alpha   90.00
_cell.angle_beta   90.00
_cell.angle_gamma   90.00
#
_symmetry.space_group_name_H-M   'P 1'
#
loop_
_entity.id
_entity.type
_entity.pdbx_description
1 polymer ?
#
loop_
_entity_poly.entity_id
_entity_poly.type
_entity_poly.pdbx_seq_one_letter_code
_entity_poly.pdbx_strand_id
1 'polypeptide(L)'
;MPNDTSFRRRRHKRQRIVLMVGLPGSGKSTYLERLGVTPLSSDAIRQLLADDATDQTIHKRVFSTIRYLLRQRLVIGRAVTYVDATHLTPGERRPYIKIARQHGCDVEAVFFDVPLEICIARNSGRKRVVPAEAMRKMAAKLVPPRAAEGFSRVTVVR
;
A
#
# COMPACT_ATOMS: atom_id res chain seq x y z
N MET A 1 30.13 -39.16 -23.76
CA MET A 1 28.75 -38.70 -23.57
C MET A 1 28.79 -37.57 -22.56
N PRO A 2 28.71 -36.31 -22.95
CA PRO A 2 28.62 -35.24 -22.00
C PRO A 2 27.20 -35.08 -21.55
N ASN A 3 26.92 -35.28 -20.27
CA ASN A 3 25.67 -34.93 -19.64
C ASN A 3 25.59 -33.39 -19.56
N ASP A 4 24.87 -32.82 -20.48
CA ASP A 4 24.43 -31.43 -20.41
C ASP A 4 23.21 -31.36 -19.47
N THR A 5 23.48 -31.23 -18.19
CA THR A 5 22.50 -30.84 -17.20
C THR A 5 22.58 -29.33 -17.04
N SER A 6 22.14 -28.60 -18.06
CA SER A 6 21.85 -27.18 -17.92
C SER A 6 20.62 -27.03 -17.00
N PHE A 7 20.87 -27.04 -15.70
CA PHE A 7 19.92 -26.53 -14.74
C PHE A 7 19.69 -25.04 -15.07
N ARG A 8 18.69 -24.78 -15.93
CA ARG A 8 18.08 -23.46 -16.03
C ARG A 8 17.54 -23.15 -14.64
N ARG A 9 18.34 -22.44 -13.81
CA ARG A 9 17.83 -21.76 -12.64
C ARG A 9 16.68 -20.90 -13.13
N ARG A 10 15.44 -21.37 -12.89
CA ARG A 10 14.26 -20.49 -12.99
C ARG A 10 14.60 -19.29 -12.14
N ARG A 11 14.80 -18.13 -12.75
CA ARG A 11 14.87 -16.86 -12.01
C ARG A 11 13.55 -16.77 -11.26
N HIS A 12 13.56 -17.13 -9.98
CA HIS A 12 12.42 -16.86 -9.13
C HIS A 12 12.17 -15.37 -9.22
N LYS A 13 11.02 -14.99 -9.79
CA LYS A 13 10.60 -13.61 -9.90
C LYS A 13 10.59 -13.05 -8.47
N ARG A 14 11.37 -11.97 -8.22
CA ARG A 14 11.45 -11.36 -6.90
C ARG A 14 10.04 -11.03 -6.41
N GLN A 15 9.79 -11.31 -5.12
CA GLN A 15 8.58 -10.84 -4.47
C GLN A 15 8.57 -9.32 -4.48
N ARG A 16 7.38 -8.73 -4.49
CA ARG A 16 7.23 -7.28 -4.42
C ARG A 16 6.09 -6.86 -3.50
N ILE A 17 6.31 -5.74 -2.85
CA ILE A 17 5.33 -5.02 -2.05
C ILE A 17 4.89 -3.82 -2.87
N VAL A 18 3.59 -3.57 -2.98
CA VAL A 18 3.05 -2.43 -3.71
C VAL A 18 2.24 -1.56 -2.75
N LEU A 19 2.73 -0.35 -2.48
CA LEU A 19 2.04 0.63 -1.64
C LEU A 19 1.13 1.52 -2.48
N MET A 20 -0.14 1.60 -2.11
CA MET A 20 -1.03 2.65 -2.60
C MET A 20 -0.72 3.94 -1.87
N VAL A 21 -0.56 5.04 -2.57
CA VAL A 21 -0.29 6.37 -2.00
C VAL A 21 -1.31 7.36 -2.54
N GLY A 22 -2.04 8.02 -1.66
CA GLY A 22 -3.02 9.04 -2.07
C GLY A 22 -4.10 9.29 -1.02
N LEU A 23 -4.82 10.38 -1.23
CA LEU A 23 -5.91 10.80 -0.37
C LEU A 23 -7.09 9.81 -0.39
N PRO A 24 -7.93 9.80 0.65
CA PRO A 24 -9.25 9.16 0.55
C PRO A 24 -10.01 9.71 -0.66
N GLY A 25 -10.71 8.84 -1.40
CA GLY A 25 -11.42 9.25 -2.61
C GLY A 25 -10.55 9.45 -3.86
N SER A 26 -9.26 9.15 -3.81
CA SER A 26 -8.37 9.28 -4.98
C SER A 26 -8.46 8.12 -5.99
N GLY A 27 -9.18 7.04 -5.66
CA GLY A 27 -9.39 5.91 -6.56
C GLY A 27 -8.56 4.67 -6.27
N LYS A 28 -7.88 4.61 -5.12
CA LYS A 28 -7.04 3.47 -4.73
C LYS A 28 -7.81 2.14 -4.69
N SER A 29 -8.94 2.10 -3.99
CA SER A 29 -9.75 0.89 -3.85
C SER A 29 -10.32 0.43 -5.18
N THR A 30 -10.81 1.35 -6.00
CA THR A 30 -11.31 1.04 -7.35
C THR A 30 -10.21 0.45 -8.24
N TYR A 31 -9.01 0.98 -8.15
CA TYR A 31 -7.84 0.46 -8.87
C TYR A 31 -7.55 -1.00 -8.47
N LEU A 32 -7.55 -1.29 -7.19
CA LEU A 32 -7.30 -2.64 -6.65
C LEU A 32 -8.43 -3.62 -7.02
N GLU A 33 -9.68 -3.18 -6.97
CA GLU A 33 -10.83 -3.97 -7.42
C GLU A 33 -10.73 -4.36 -8.90
N ARG A 34 -10.33 -3.42 -9.76
CA ARG A 34 -10.10 -3.69 -11.19
C ARG A 34 -8.97 -4.68 -11.43
N LEU A 35 -7.95 -4.70 -10.58
CA LEU A 35 -6.89 -5.70 -10.63
C LEU A 35 -7.35 -7.07 -10.12
N GLY A 36 -8.49 -7.15 -9.43
CA GLY A 36 -8.98 -8.40 -8.84
C GLY A 36 -8.14 -8.90 -7.67
N VAL A 37 -7.47 -7.99 -6.94
CA VAL A 37 -6.59 -8.34 -5.82
C VAL A 37 -7.22 -7.96 -4.49
N THR A 38 -6.87 -8.72 -3.45
CA THR A 38 -7.24 -8.42 -2.07
C THR A 38 -6.05 -7.78 -1.36
N PRO A 39 -6.10 -6.47 -1.07
CA PRO A 39 -5.00 -5.80 -0.38
C PRO A 39 -5.02 -6.03 1.12
N LEU A 40 -3.90 -5.76 1.77
CA LEU A 40 -3.87 -5.48 3.20
C LEU A 40 -4.37 -4.04 3.38
N SER A 41 -5.63 -3.90 3.75
CA SER A 41 -6.32 -2.60 3.86
C SER A 41 -6.37 -2.12 5.30
N SER A 42 -5.93 -0.90 5.55
CA SER A 42 -6.01 -0.29 6.88
C SER A 42 -7.45 -0.20 7.40
N ASP A 43 -8.38 0.14 6.54
CA ASP A 43 -9.80 0.21 6.90
C ASP A 43 -10.39 -1.18 7.23
N ALA A 44 -10.07 -2.19 6.43
CA ALA A 44 -10.52 -3.56 6.69
C ALA A 44 -9.93 -4.13 7.98
N ILE A 45 -8.65 -3.89 8.25
CA ILE A 45 -8.00 -4.34 9.50
C ILE A 45 -8.60 -3.60 10.70
N ARG A 46 -8.86 -2.30 10.58
CA ARG A 46 -9.50 -1.52 11.65
C ARG A 46 -10.89 -2.06 11.96
N GLN A 47 -11.66 -2.39 10.94
CA GLN A 47 -12.98 -3.03 11.11
C GLN A 47 -12.85 -4.39 11.81
N LEU A 48 -11.88 -5.21 11.44
CA LEU A 48 -11.66 -6.51 12.07
C LEU A 48 -11.24 -6.41 13.54
N LEU A 49 -10.43 -5.41 13.89
CA LEU A 49 -9.91 -5.26 15.25
C LEU A 49 -10.88 -4.58 16.20
N ALA A 50 -11.64 -3.61 15.73
CA ALA A 50 -12.44 -2.73 16.59
C ALA A 50 -13.95 -2.78 16.28
N ASP A 51 -14.39 -3.56 15.29
CA ASP A 51 -15.75 -3.54 14.76
C ASP A 51 -16.22 -2.15 14.29
N ASP A 52 -15.26 -1.24 14.08
CA ASP A 52 -15.48 0.14 13.67
C ASP A 52 -14.30 0.62 12.81
N ALA A 53 -14.52 0.75 11.51
CA ALA A 53 -13.50 1.21 10.56
C ALA A 53 -13.08 2.68 10.78
N THR A 54 -13.80 3.43 11.62
CA THR A 54 -13.51 4.85 11.93
C THR A 54 -12.68 5.06 13.20
N ASP A 55 -12.46 4.01 14.00
CA ASP A 55 -11.74 4.11 15.26
C ASP A 55 -10.26 4.46 15.03
N GLN A 56 -9.87 5.68 15.32
CA GLN A 56 -8.49 6.17 15.19
C GLN A 56 -7.63 5.88 16.43
N THR A 57 -8.23 5.43 17.54
CA THR A 57 -7.49 5.15 18.78
C THR A 57 -6.57 3.94 18.67
N ILE A 58 -6.84 3.04 17.73
CA ILE A 58 -6.07 1.82 17.48
C ILE A 58 -5.11 1.90 16.29
N HIS A 59 -4.79 3.11 15.84
CA HIS A 59 -3.97 3.34 14.64
C HIS A 59 -2.66 2.53 14.63
N LYS A 60 -1.92 2.55 15.73
CA LYS A 60 -0.65 1.80 15.84
C LYS A 60 -0.86 0.28 15.72
N ARG A 61 -1.95 -0.25 16.30
CA ARG A 61 -2.29 -1.67 16.22
C ARG A 61 -2.64 -2.09 14.81
N VAL A 62 -3.40 -1.26 14.10
CA VAL A 62 -3.76 -1.49 12.69
C VAL A 62 -2.52 -1.65 11.83
N PHE A 63 -1.60 -0.71 11.88
CA PHE A 63 -0.39 -0.75 11.06
C PHE A 63 0.61 -1.81 11.51
N SER A 64 0.70 -2.10 12.80
CA SER A 64 1.46 -3.25 13.31
C SER A 64 0.91 -4.58 12.76
N THR A 65 -0.39 -4.73 12.72
CA THR A 65 -1.06 -5.91 12.16
C THR A 65 -0.80 -6.04 10.66
N ILE A 66 -0.90 -4.94 9.91
CA ILE A 66 -0.59 -4.93 8.47
C ILE A 66 0.85 -5.41 8.24
N ARG A 67 1.81 -4.88 8.97
CA ARG A 67 3.22 -5.28 8.81
C ARG A 67 3.45 -6.73 9.20
N TYR A 68 2.76 -7.23 10.22
CA TYR A 68 2.80 -8.64 10.59
C TYR A 68 2.28 -9.53 9.44
N LEU A 69 1.11 -9.23 8.91
CA LEU A 69 0.52 -9.97 7.80
C LEU A 69 1.39 -9.91 6.53
N LEU A 70 1.99 -8.75 6.26
CA LEU A 70 2.92 -8.60 5.14
C LEU A 70 4.12 -9.56 5.29
N ARG A 71 4.75 -9.60 6.47
CA ARG A 71 5.87 -10.51 6.72
C ARG A 71 5.46 -11.97 6.55
N GLN A 72 4.27 -12.35 7.02
CA GLN A 72 3.75 -13.70 6.84
C GLN A 72 3.60 -14.04 5.36
N ARG A 73 3.07 -13.13 4.56
CA ARG A 73 2.92 -13.33 3.12
C ARG A 73 4.27 -13.48 2.42
N LEU A 74 5.27 -12.73 2.82
CA LEU A 74 6.63 -12.85 2.28
C LEU A 74 7.26 -14.20 2.64
N VAL A 75 7.11 -14.65 3.87
CA VAL A 75 7.62 -15.96 4.33
C VAL A 75 6.92 -17.11 3.60
N ILE A 76 5.61 -17.02 3.40
CA ILE A 76 4.83 -18.02 2.64
C ILE A 76 5.24 -18.05 1.16
N GLY A 77 5.84 -16.99 0.65
CA GLY A 77 6.29 -16.91 -0.73
C GLY A 77 5.29 -16.28 -1.70
N ARG A 78 4.34 -15.46 -1.21
CA ARG A 78 3.40 -14.76 -2.09
C ARG A 78 4.16 -13.78 -2.99
N ALA A 79 3.85 -13.80 -4.29
CA ALA A 79 4.58 -13.02 -5.29
C ALA A 79 4.38 -11.51 -5.15
N VAL A 80 3.16 -11.08 -4.85
CA VAL A 80 2.80 -9.66 -4.75
C VAL A 80 1.91 -9.44 -3.53
N THR A 81 2.21 -8.41 -2.75
CA THR A 81 1.36 -7.94 -1.66
C THR A 81 1.05 -6.47 -1.86
N TYR A 82 -0.23 -6.15 -1.98
CA TYR A 82 -0.72 -4.77 -2.05
C TYR A 82 -1.07 -4.29 -0.65
N VAL A 83 -0.70 -3.05 -0.33
CA VAL A 83 -1.05 -2.40 0.93
C VAL A 83 -1.87 -1.15 0.63
N ASP A 84 -3.13 -1.14 1.08
CA ASP A 84 -4.08 -0.05 0.85
C ASP A 84 -4.23 0.80 2.10
N ALA A 85 -3.54 1.91 2.09
CA ALA A 85 -3.65 3.00 3.06
C ALA A 85 -3.24 4.30 2.36
N THR A 86 -3.30 5.44 3.03
CA THR A 86 -2.96 6.72 2.41
C THR A 86 -1.47 6.90 2.18
N HIS A 87 -0.62 6.40 3.08
CA HIS A 87 0.85 6.46 3.00
C HIS A 87 1.39 7.86 2.62
N LEU A 88 0.89 8.89 3.29
CA LEU A 88 1.07 10.30 2.90
C LEU A 88 2.52 10.79 2.99
N THR A 89 3.28 10.29 3.94
CA THR A 89 4.63 10.80 4.23
C THR A 89 5.72 9.74 4.01
N PRO A 90 6.97 10.17 3.76
CA PRO A 90 8.08 9.24 3.71
C PRO A 90 8.23 8.41 5.00
N GLY A 91 7.93 9.00 6.16
CA GLY A 91 7.96 8.29 7.45
C GLY A 91 6.98 7.14 7.52
N GLU A 92 5.78 7.29 6.98
CA GLU A 92 4.76 6.24 6.92
C GLU A 92 5.14 5.11 5.94
N ARG A 93 5.91 5.41 4.91
CA ARG A 93 6.37 4.45 3.90
C ARG A 93 7.64 3.69 4.30
N ARG A 94 8.47 4.30 5.13
CA ARG A 94 9.79 3.75 5.52
C ARG A 94 9.75 2.33 6.11
N PRO A 95 8.79 1.95 6.96
CA PRO A 95 8.72 0.59 7.48
C PRO A 95 8.61 -0.49 6.40
N TYR A 96 7.89 -0.21 5.32
CA TYR A 96 7.73 -1.15 4.20
C TYR A 96 8.99 -1.30 3.38
N ILE A 97 9.71 -0.21 3.17
CA ILE A 97 11.01 -0.22 2.49
C ILE A 97 12.02 -1.02 3.30
N LYS A 98 12.01 -0.86 4.62
CA LYS A 98 12.84 -1.65 5.54
C LYS A 98 12.50 -3.15 5.47
N ILE A 99 11.23 -3.51 5.48
CA ILE A 99 10.78 -4.90 5.36
C ILE A 99 11.24 -5.48 4.02
N ALA A 100 11.09 -4.73 2.92
CA ALA A 100 11.54 -5.17 1.61
C ALA A 100 13.04 -5.49 1.59
N ARG A 101 13.86 -4.64 2.17
CA ARG A 101 15.30 -4.87 2.31
C ARG A 101 15.62 -6.10 3.14
N GLN A 102 14.93 -6.29 4.26
CA GLN A 102 15.13 -7.44 5.17
C GLN A 102 14.79 -8.77 4.50
N HIS A 103 13.82 -8.79 3.61
CA HIS A 103 13.35 -9.99 2.90
C HIS A 103 13.92 -10.12 1.48
N GLY A 104 14.76 -9.18 1.04
CA GLY A 104 15.33 -9.22 -0.31
C GLY A 104 14.29 -9.12 -1.41
N CYS A 105 13.20 -8.37 -1.19
CA CYS A 105 12.14 -8.14 -2.17
C CYS A 105 12.10 -6.69 -2.63
N ASP A 106 11.37 -6.45 -3.72
CA ASP A 106 11.16 -5.10 -4.24
C ASP A 106 9.99 -4.42 -3.52
N VAL A 107 10.02 -3.10 -3.47
CA VAL A 107 8.89 -2.28 -3.04
C VAL A 107 8.59 -1.22 -4.09
N GLU A 108 7.33 -1.14 -4.48
CA GLU A 108 6.83 -0.20 -5.48
C GLU A 108 5.78 0.71 -4.84
N ALA A 109 5.59 1.89 -5.40
CA ALA A 109 4.51 2.79 -5.04
C ALA A 109 3.62 3.05 -6.26
N VAL A 110 2.31 3.10 -6.03
CA VAL A 110 1.32 3.62 -6.97
C VAL A 110 0.73 4.88 -6.35
N PHE A 111 1.08 6.00 -6.93
CA PHE A 111 0.69 7.33 -6.44
C PHE A 111 -0.50 7.87 -7.23
N PHE A 112 -1.59 8.12 -6.52
CA PHE A 112 -2.82 8.70 -7.06
C PHE A 112 -2.74 10.22 -6.91
N ASP A 113 -2.24 10.87 -7.96
CA ASP A 113 -2.08 12.32 -8.04
C ASP A 113 -3.39 12.96 -8.53
N VAL A 114 -4.38 12.98 -7.63
CA VAL A 114 -5.73 13.48 -7.90
C VAL A 114 -5.97 14.76 -7.08
N PRO A 115 -6.47 15.84 -7.68
CA PRO A 115 -6.75 17.08 -6.97
C PRO A 115 -7.65 16.87 -5.74
N LEU A 116 -7.36 17.61 -4.67
CA LEU A 116 -8.09 17.51 -3.40
C LEU A 116 -9.60 17.69 -3.58
N GLU A 117 -10.04 18.63 -4.39
CA GLU A 117 -11.45 18.92 -4.64
C GLU A 117 -12.18 17.72 -5.24
N ILE A 118 -11.52 17.01 -6.15
CA ILE A 118 -12.06 15.78 -6.75
C ILE A 118 -12.14 14.67 -5.70
N CYS A 119 -11.11 14.54 -4.86
CA CYS A 119 -11.10 13.57 -3.76
C CYS A 119 -12.23 13.86 -2.77
N ILE A 120 -12.45 15.12 -2.40
CA ILE A 120 -13.55 15.53 -1.50
C ILE A 120 -14.90 15.18 -2.12
N ALA A 121 -15.11 15.51 -3.39
CA ALA A 121 -16.36 15.22 -4.07
C ALA A 121 -16.66 13.71 -4.13
N ARG A 122 -15.68 12.90 -4.49
CA ARG A 122 -15.82 11.42 -4.50
C ARG A 122 -16.02 10.84 -3.11
N ASN A 123 -15.34 11.37 -2.11
CA ASN A 123 -15.42 10.91 -0.72
C ASN A 123 -16.83 11.13 -0.14
N SER A 124 -17.54 12.20 -0.52
CA SER A 124 -18.90 12.48 -0.03
C SER A 124 -19.92 11.41 -0.41
N GLY A 125 -19.68 10.65 -1.47
CA GLY A 125 -20.55 9.53 -1.92
C GLY A 125 -20.18 8.17 -1.33
N ARG A 126 -19.17 8.08 -0.45
CA ARG A 126 -18.73 6.81 0.16
C ARG A 126 -19.53 6.47 1.40
N LYS A 127 -19.62 5.16 1.74
CA LYS A 127 -20.20 4.70 3.01
C LYS A 127 -19.51 5.30 4.22
N ARG A 128 -18.15 5.33 4.18
CA ARG A 128 -17.35 6.01 5.17
C ARG A 128 -16.89 7.36 4.60
N VAL A 129 -17.47 8.42 5.11
CA VAL A 129 -17.14 9.80 4.72
C VAL A 129 -16.07 10.33 5.66
N VAL A 130 -14.90 10.69 5.11
CA VAL A 130 -13.87 11.42 5.84
C VAL A 130 -14.22 12.91 5.82
N PRO A 131 -14.22 13.63 6.96
CA PRO A 131 -14.51 15.06 6.97
C PRO A 131 -13.58 15.85 6.05
N ALA A 132 -14.13 16.83 5.32
CA ALA A 132 -13.36 17.63 4.37
C ALA A 132 -12.16 18.34 5.02
N GLU A 133 -12.31 18.80 6.27
CA GLU A 133 -11.22 19.42 7.03
C GLU A 133 -10.07 18.44 7.28
N ALA A 134 -10.37 17.19 7.62
CA ALA A 134 -9.36 16.14 7.76
C ALA A 134 -8.65 15.86 6.44
N MET A 135 -9.38 15.88 5.33
CA MET A 135 -8.79 15.71 3.99
C MET A 135 -7.87 16.85 3.60
N ARG A 136 -8.20 18.09 3.97
CA ARG A 136 -7.30 19.24 3.76
C ARG A 136 -6.00 19.11 4.54
N LYS A 137 -6.07 18.65 5.78
CA LYS A 137 -4.89 18.36 6.60
C LYS A 137 -4.03 17.24 6.01
N MET A 138 -4.67 16.18 5.50
CA MET A 138 -3.98 15.09 4.80
C MET A 138 -3.28 15.59 3.54
N ALA A 139 -3.95 16.41 2.73
CA ALA A 139 -3.37 16.99 1.52
C ALA A 139 -2.15 17.86 1.82
N ALA A 140 -2.17 18.61 2.92
CA ALA A 140 -1.03 19.42 3.36
C ALA A 140 0.18 18.58 3.79
N LYS A 141 -0.04 17.36 4.27
CA LYS A 141 1.02 16.41 4.66
C LYS A 141 1.55 15.58 3.48
N LEU A 142 0.77 15.42 2.43
CA LEU A 142 1.11 14.54 1.32
C LEU A 142 2.42 14.95 0.65
N VAL A 143 3.39 14.06 0.70
CA VAL A 143 4.65 14.16 -0.05
C VAL A 143 4.65 13.06 -1.11
N PRO A 144 4.71 13.40 -2.41
CA PRO A 144 4.78 12.39 -3.45
C PRO A 144 5.92 11.40 -3.23
N PRO A 145 5.70 10.10 -3.45
CA PRO A 145 6.75 9.11 -3.29
C PRO A 145 7.84 9.30 -4.35
N ARG A 146 9.09 9.03 -3.95
CA ARG A 146 10.26 9.15 -4.82
C ARG A 146 11.08 7.87 -4.81
N ALA A 147 11.71 7.56 -5.91
CA ALA A 147 12.65 6.43 -6.01
C ALA A 147 13.77 6.51 -4.97
N ALA A 148 14.23 7.72 -4.62
CA ALA A 148 15.27 7.95 -3.62
C ALA A 148 14.90 7.43 -2.21
N GLU A 149 13.61 7.23 -1.91
CA GLU A 149 13.16 6.60 -0.66
C GLU A 149 13.51 5.10 -0.59
N GLY A 150 13.73 4.47 -1.73
CA GLY A 150 14.04 3.04 -1.84
C GLY A 150 13.05 2.25 -2.71
N PHE A 151 12.12 2.94 -3.39
CA PHE A 151 11.20 2.30 -4.33
C PHE A 151 11.93 1.85 -5.59
N SER A 152 11.68 0.61 -6.02
CA SER A 152 12.16 0.11 -7.31
C SER A 152 11.38 0.69 -8.49
N ARG A 153 10.15 1.16 -8.23
CA ARG A 153 9.26 1.75 -9.22
C ARG A 153 8.24 2.66 -8.54
N VAL A 154 7.99 3.80 -9.15
CA VAL A 154 6.90 4.71 -8.77
C VAL A 154 6.01 4.93 -9.99
N THR A 155 4.76 4.53 -9.90
CA THR A 155 3.74 4.73 -10.93
C THR A 155 2.82 5.85 -10.49
N VAL A 156 2.55 6.82 -11.38
CA VAL A 156 1.64 7.92 -11.09
C VAL A 156 0.32 7.69 -11.84
N VAL A 157 -0.77 7.75 -11.12
CA VAL A 157 -2.14 7.66 -11.65
C VAL A 157 -2.81 9.03 -11.50
N ARG A 158 -3.42 9.54 -12.56
CA ARG A 158 -4.13 10.83 -12.60
C ARG A 158 -5.58 10.66 -13.02
#